data_440707915ae49cf182469994046c3d2a
#
_entry.id   440707915ae49cf182469994046c3d2a
#
_cell.length_a   1.000
_cell.length_b   1.000
_cell.length_c   1.000
_cell.angle_alpha   90.00
_cell.angle_beta   90.00
_cell.angle_gamma   90.00
#
_symmetry.space_group_name_H-M   'P 1'
#
loop_
_entity.id
_entity.type
_entity.pdbx_description
1 polymer ?
#
loop_
_entity_poly.entity_id
_entity_poly.type
_entity_poly.pdbx_seq_one_letter_code
_entity_poly.pdbx_strand_id
1 'polypeptide(L)'
;HSSMLDSARYWTLGFFGWDAPDKVNLEVLLDADRQNNTLEPSKACQNAYKLTKGDDLVNEWQNIYLQDARNRLQSSLDGYSLSVSDVSQFMSLCAYETVGFGFSNFCHLFTKEEWEGFQYQSDLQQQGNEGFMSPTAKARGLGWVQEFLRRVTKKPFKGPVASKNMTI
;
A
#
# COMPACT_ATOMS: atom_id res chain seq x y z
N HIS A 1 -8.33 2.83 12.70
CA HIS A 1 -7.29 3.85 12.88
C HIS A 1 -7.84 5.23 12.56
N SER A 2 -7.54 6.25 13.40
CA SER A 2 -7.97 7.64 13.17
C SER A 2 -7.53 8.18 11.81
N SER A 3 -6.31 7.85 11.38
CA SER A 3 -5.77 8.24 10.08
C SER A 3 -6.61 7.79 8.87
N MET A 4 -7.22 6.61 8.93
CA MET A 4 -8.12 6.12 7.88
C MET A 4 -9.41 6.93 7.83
N LEU A 5 -9.97 7.27 9.00
CA LEU A 5 -11.18 8.09 9.09
C LEU A 5 -10.92 9.52 8.60
N ASP A 6 -9.78 10.09 8.97
CA ASP A 6 -9.39 11.41 8.52
C ASP A 6 -9.15 11.44 7.01
N SER A 7 -8.49 10.43 6.45
CA SER A 7 -8.33 10.27 5.00
C SER A 7 -9.68 10.22 4.26
N ALA A 8 -10.64 9.45 4.79
CA ALA A 8 -11.99 9.39 4.22
C ALA A 8 -12.71 10.74 4.29
N ARG A 9 -12.59 11.45 5.41
CA ARG A 9 -13.18 12.81 5.58
C ARG A 9 -12.58 13.81 4.60
N TYR A 10 -11.24 13.87 4.49
CA TYR A 10 -10.59 14.80 3.55
C TYR A 10 -10.89 14.43 2.10
N TRP A 11 -10.97 13.14 1.77
CA TRP A 11 -11.39 12.72 0.43
C TRP A 11 -12.83 13.18 0.12
N THR A 12 -13.77 13.01 1.05
CA THR A 12 -15.15 13.44 0.86
C THR A 12 -15.27 14.97 0.73
N LEU A 13 -14.51 15.73 1.52
CA LEU A 13 -14.44 17.19 1.40
C LEU A 13 -13.89 17.62 0.04
N GLY A 14 -12.84 16.95 -0.46
CA GLY A 14 -12.27 17.24 -1.78
C GLY A 14 -13.22 16.92 -2.93
N PHE A 15 -14.01 15.85 -2.80
CA PHE A 15 -14.93 15.41 -3.87
C PHE A 15 -16.29 16.13 -3.85
N PHE A 16 -16.88 16.33 -2.67
CA PHE A 16 -18.23 16.88 -2.53
C PHE A 16 -18.26 18.37 -2.08
N GLY A 17 -17.12 18.95 -1.75
CA GLY A 17 -17.02 20.31 -1.23
C GLY A 17 -17.28 20.41 0.29
N TRP A 18 -17.39 21.64 0.79
CA TRP A 18 -17.55 21.93 2.24
C TRP A 18 -18.84 21.38 2.85
N ASP A 19 -19.86 21.14 2.05
CA ASP A 19 -21.13 20.53 2.42
C ASP A 19 -21.11 18.98 2.40
N ALA A 20 -19.92 18.38 2.28
CA ALA A 20 -19.74 16.92 2.34
C ALA A 20 -20.38 16.27 3.59
N PRO A 21 -20.34 16.83 4.80
CA PRO A 21 -21.00 16.23 5.95
C PRO A 21 -22.50 16.04 5.80
N ASP A 22 -23.17 16.89 5.01
CA ASP A 22 -24.61 16.79 4.73
C ASP A 22 -24.94 15.84 3.58
N LYS A 23 -23.95 15.49 2.76
CA LYS A 23 -24.12 14.67 1.56
C LYS A 23 -23.62 13.23 1.72
N VAL A 24 -22.72 13.01 2.67
CA VAL A 24 -22.01 11.72 2.79
C VAL A 24 -22.17 11.16 4.19
N ASN A 25 -22.68 9.95 4.29
CA ASN A 25 -22.66 9.17 5.51
C ASN A 25 -21.42 8.27 5.51
N LEU A 26 -20.48 8.49 6.43
CA LEU A 26 -19.31 7.65 6.62
C LEU A 26 -19.66 6.49 7.57
N GLU A 27 -19.74 5.29 7.01
CA GLU A 27 -19.94 4.07 7.78
C GLU A 27 -18.59 3.45 8.15
N VAL A 28 -18.36 3.27 9.45
CA VAL A 28 -17.10 2.73 9.96
C VAL A 28 -17.24 1.24 10.17
N LEU A 29 -16.50 0.45 9.41
CA LEU A 29 -16.37 -0.98 9.63
C LEU A 29 -15.21 -1.25 10.59
N LEU A 30 -15.45 -2.04 11.63
CA LEU A 30 -14.42 -2.41 12.59
C LEU A 30 -13.44 -3.40 11.95
N ASP A 31 -12.16 -3.06 12.06
CA ASP A 31 -11.06 -3.92 11.68
C ASP A 31 -10.47 -4.57 12.93
N ALA A 32 -10.99 -5.74 13.29
CA ALA A 32 -10.53 -6.52 14.41
C ALA A 32 -10.10 -7.93 13.98
N ASP A 33 -9.17 -8.50 14.73
CA ASP A 33 -8.69 -9.87 14.48
C ASP A 33 -9.84 -10.85 14.43
N ARG A 34 -9.82 -11.73 13.42
CA ARG A 34 -10.85 -12.75 13.14
C ARG A 34 -12.22 -12.19 12.71
N GLN A 35 -12.35 -10.89 12.51
CA GLN A 35 -13.55 -10.36 11.86
C GLN A 35 -13.41 -10.49 10.35
N ASN A 36 -14.42 -11.08 9.72
CA ASN A 36 -14.47 -11.19 8.28
C ASN A 36 -14.96 -9.86 7.68
N ASN A 37 -14.02 -8.99 7.35
CA ASN A 37 -14.27 -7.69 6.78
C ASN A 37 -13.89 -7.72 5.30
N THR A 38 -14.82 -7.38 4.40
CA THR A 38 -14.57 -7.35 2.96
C THR A 38 -13.57 -6.28 2.51
N LEU A 39 -13.38 -5.22 3.32
CA LEU A 39 -12.41 -4.16 3.03
C LEU A 39 -11.00 -4.53 3.48
N GLU A 40 -10.87 -5.39 4.50
CA GLU A 40 -9.58 -5.89 4.99
C GLU A 40 -9.66 -7.39 5.32
N PRO A 41 -9.81 -8.24 4.30
CA PRO A 41 -9.97 -9.69 4.51
C PRO A 41 -8.71 -10.40 5.01
N SER A 42 -7.55 -9.77 4.94
CA SER A 42 -6.27 -10.32 5.43
C SER A 42 -6.30 -10.58 6.93
N LYS A 43 -7.04 -9.81 7.73
CA LYS A 43 -7.22 -10.04 9.16
C LYS A 43 -7.92 -11.38 9.47
N ALA A 44 -8.81 -11.83 8.58
CA ALA A 44 -9.46 -13.14 8.70
C ALA A 44 -8.56 -14.29 8.19
N CYS A 45 -7.57 -14.00 7.35
CA CYS A 45 -6.66 -14.98 6.74
C CYS A 45 -5.22 -14.77 7.19
N GLN A 46 -4.84 -15.29 8.33
CA GLN A 46 -3.49 -15.14 8.89
C GLN A 46 -2.36 -15.63 7.96
N ASN A 47 -2.65 -16.57 7.07
CA ASN A 47 -1.67 -17.05 6.10
C ASN A 47 -1.38 -16.01 5.00
N ALA A 48 -2.25 -15.03 4.77
CA ALA A 48 -1.99 -13.95 3.80
C ALA A 48 -0.84 -13.04 4.23
N TYR A 49 -0.62 -12.88 5.54
CA TYR A 49 0.51 -12.09 6.07
C TYR A 49 1.87 -12.80 6.02
N LYS A 50 1.89 -14.09 5.77
CA LYS A 50 3.14 -14.88 5.69
C LYS A 50 3.72 -14.91 4.28
N LEU A 51 3.11 -14.21 3.34
CA LEU A 51 3.57 -14.17 1.97
C LEU A 51 4.63 -13.07 1.83
N THR A 52 5.87 -13.48 1.62
CA THR A 52 7.04 -12.61 1.49
C THR A 52 7.58 -12.53 0.06
N LYS A 53 6.85 -13.10 -0.91
CA LYS A 53 7.36 -13.21 -2.29
C LYS A 53 7.68 -11.84 -2.91
N GLY A 54 6.87 -10.82 -2.62
CA GLY A 54 7.13 -9.46 -3.05
C GLY A 54 8.38 -8.88 -2.41
N ASP A 55 8.59 -9.17 -1.12
CA ASP A 55 9.75 -8.70 -0.38
C ASP A 55 11.04 -9.38 -0.86
N ASP A 56 10.98 -10.68 -1.21
CA ASP A 56 12.11 -11.41 -1.80
C ASP A 56 12.52 -10.79 -3.16
N LEU A 57 11.55 -10.48 -4.01
CA LEU A 57 11.78 -9.81 -5.31
C LEU A 57 12.35 -8.40 -5.12
N VAL A 58 11.85 -7.66 -4.15
CA VAL A 58 12.37 -6.33 -3.80
C VAL A 58 13.83 -6.43 -3.35
N ASN A 59 14.16 -7.36 -2.47
CA ASN A 59 15.53 -7.55 -1.99
C ASN A 59 16.49 -7.91 -3.13
N GLU A 60 16.07 -8.78 -4.05
CA GLU A 60 16.86 -9.14 -5.23
C GLU A 60 17.08 -7.91 -6.13
N TRP A 61 16.02 -7.16 -6.42
CA TRP A 61 16.10 -5.97 -7.26
C TRP A 61 16.93 -4.85 -6.65
N GLN A 62 16.82 -4.58 -5.34
CA GLN A 62 17.64 -3.61 -4.64
C GLN A 62 19.13 -3.90 -4.79
N ASN A 63 19.52 -5.18 -4.71
CA ASN A 63 20.90 -5.62 -4.90
C ASN A 63 21.40 -5.43 -6.35
N ILE A 64 20.50 -5.22 -7.31
CA ILE A 64 20.85 -4.95 -8.72
C ILE A 64 20.99 -3.43 -8.93
N TYR A 65 19.93 -2.66 -8.67
CA TYR A 65 19.87 -1.26 -9.13
C TYR A 65 20.49 -0.25 -8.16
N LEU A 66 20.67 -0.59 -6.87
CA LEU A 66 21.18 0.35 -5.85
C LEU A 66 22.66 0.23 -5.55
N GLN A 67 23.40 -0.69 -6.17
CA GLN A 67 24.82 -0.88 -5.87
C GLN A 67 25.65 0.38 -6.16
N ASP A 68 25.42 1.01 -7.30
CA ASP A 68 26.16 2.22 -7.69
C ASP A 68 25.79 3.41 -6.79
N ALA A 69 24.50 3.58 -6.49
CA ALA A 69 24.03 4.59 -5.53
C ALA A 69 24.66 4.36 -4.14
N ARG A 70 24.64 3.12 -3.66
CA ARG A 70 25.22 2.74 -2.38
C ARG A 70 26.72 3.06 -2.33
N ASN A 71 27.49 2.70 -3.35
CA ASN A 71 28.92 2.95 -3.41
C ASN A 71 29.24 4.46 -3.46
N ARG A 72 28.46 5.21 -4.21
CA ARG A 72 28.58 6.67 -4.32
C ARG A 72 28.28 7.36 -2.98
N LEU A 73 27.20 6.98 -2.31
CA LEU A 73 26.80 7.58 -1.02
C LEU A 73 27.72 7.15 0.12
N GLN A 74 28.22 5.90 0.09
CA GLN A 74 29.18 5.41 1.09
C GLN A 74 30.44 6.27 1.17
N SER A 75 30.92 6.82 0.04
CA SER A 75 32.13 7.64 0.03
C SER A 75 32.00 8.93 0.84
N SER A 76 30.78 9.35 1.17
CA SER A 76 30.49 10.57 1.95
C SER A 76 30.16 10.27 3.42
N LEU A 77 30.20 9.00 3.83
CA LEU A 77 29.83 8.57 5.19
C LEU A 77 30.98 7.79 5.83
N ASP A 78 31.68 8.48 6.73
CA ASP A 78 32.71 7.85 7.55
C ASP A 78 32.10 7.15 8.76
N GLY A 79 32.63 5.96 9.08
CA GLY A 79 32.26 5.21 10.29
C GLY A 79 30.91 4.48 10.24
N TYR A 80 30.16 4.56 9.14
CA TYR A 80 28.92 3.81 8.93
C TYR A 80 28.97 3.02 7.63
N SER A 81 28.55 1.76 7.66
CA SER A 81 28.47 0.90 6.45
C SER A 81 27.05 0.87 5.93
N LEU A 82 26.80 1.52 4.78
CA LEU A 82 25.51 1.52 4.11
C LEU A 82 25.19 0.16 3.50
N SER A 83 23.97 -0.31 3.76
CA SER A 83 23.34 -1.38 2.97
C SER A 83 22.51 -0.80 1.83
N VAL A 84 22.14 -1.63 0.84
CA VAL A 84 21.20 -1.23 -0.22
C VAL A 84 19.81 -0.92 0.34
N SER A 85 19.44 -1.57 1.44
CA SER A 85 18.20 -1.28 2.14
C SER A 85 18.18 0.12 2.74
N ASP A 86 19.28 0.58 3.35
CA ASP A 86 19.40 1.95 3.88
C ASP A 86 19.25 2.98 2.75
N VAL A 87 19.88 2.71 1.59
CA VAL A 87 19.76 3.58 0.42
C VAL A 87 18.31 3.66 -0.08
N SER A 88 17.60 2.54 -0.11
CA SER A 88 16.17 2.51 -0.46
C SER A 88 15.32 3.29 0.56
N GLN A 89 15.66 3.25 1.86
CA GLN A 89 15.00 4.08 2.87
C GLN A 89 15.25 5.58 2.64
N PHE A 90 16.46 5.98 2.23
CA PHE A 90 16.72 7.38 1.88
C PHE A 90 15.86 7.87 0.71
N MET A 91 15.57 7.02 -0.28
CA MET A 91 14.62 7.34 -1.35
C MET A 91 13.21 7.56 -0.79
N SER A 92 12.76 6.73 0.14
CA SER A 92 11.47 6.91 0.81
C SER A 92 11.40 8.22 1.60
N LEU A 93 12.49 8.64 2.25
CA LEU A 93 12.56 9.90 3.00
C LEU A 93 12.31 11.12 2.11
N CYS A 94 12.70 11.07 0.82
CA CYS A 94 12.37 12.15 -0.12
C CYS A 94 10.87 12.48 -0.12
N ALA A 95 10.01 11.47 -0.21
CA ALA A 95 8.57 11.65 -0.23
C ALA A 95 8.03 12.11 1.13
N TYR A 96 8.44 11.46 2.22
CA TYR A 96 7.97 11.77 3.57
C TYR A 96 8.35 13.18 4.01
N GLU A 97 9.59 13.59 3.80
CA GLU A 97 10.04 14.93 4.17
C GLU A 97 9.42 16.01 3.29
N THR A 98 9.25 15.75 1.98
CA THR A 98 8.58 16.70 1.09
C THR A 98 7.13 16.95 1.52
N VAL A 99 6.41 15.91 1.94
CA VAL A 99 5.04 16.07 2.46
C VAL A 99 5.03 16.76 3.83
N GLY A 100 5.98 16.41 4.71
CA GLY A 100 6.03 16.94 6.08
C GLY A 100 6.58 18.37 6.19
N PHE A 101 7.60 18.70 5.38
CA PHE A 101 8.37 19.95 5.50
C PHE A 101 8.34 20.81 4.24
N GLY A 102 7.73 20.34 3.15
CA GLY A 102 7.66 21.05 1.87
C GLY A 102 8.89 20.82 0.98
N PHE A 103 9.95 20.21 1.46
CA PHE A 103 11.15 19.85 0.70
C PHE A 103 11.90 18.70 1.37
N SER A 104 12.80 18.05 0.61
CA SER A 104 13.73 17.06 1.14
C SER A 104 15.08 17.13 0.40
N ASN A 105 16.16 17.08 1.14
CA ASN A 105 17.50 16.97 0.57
C ASN A 105 17.79 15.56 0.01
N PHE A 106 17.05 14.55 0.44
CA PHE A 106 17.21 13.19 -0.08
C PHE A 106 16.79 13.05 -1.54
N CYS A 107 15.89 13.90 -2.04
CA CYS A 107 15.42 13.83 -3.43
C CYS A 107 16.54 14.02 -4.46
N HIS A 108 17.53 14.85 -4.14
CA HIS A 108 18.62 15.19 -5.04
C HIS A 108 19.80 14.22 -5.01
N LEU A 109 19.77 13.24 -4.10
CA LEU A 109 20.83 12.25 -3.97
C LEU A 109 20.80 11.18 -5.08
N PHE A 110 19.70 11.09 -5.81
CA PHE A 110 19.42 9.98 -6.73
C PHE A 110 19.23 10.46 -8.16
N THR A 111 19.69 9.63 -9.11
CA THR A 111 19.50 9.85 -10.54
C THR A 111 18.08 9.49 -10.97
N LYS A 112 17.73 9.86 -12.20
CA LYS A 112 16.43 9.49 -12.78
C LYS A 112 16.29 7.98 -12.90
N GLU A 113 17.34 7.30 -13.32
CA GLU A 113 17.37 5.84 -13.48
C GLU A 113 17.19 5.12 -12.13
N GLU A 114 17.79 5.65 -11.05
CA GLU A 114 17.60 5.13 -9.70
C GLU A 114 16.16 5.32 -9.24
N TRP A 115 15.49 6.44 -9.57
CA TRP A 115 14.08 6.66 -9.30
C TRP A 115 13.17 5.73 -10.10
N GLU A 116 13.47 5.46 -11.35
CA GLU A 116 12.75 4.45 -12.16
C GLU A 116 12.92 3.05 -11.55
N GLY A 117 14.10 2.73 -11.05
CA GLY A 117 14.36 1.50 -10.29
C GLY A 117 13.53 1.40 -9.01
N PHE A 118 13.36 2.50 -8.28
CA PHE A 118 12.53 2.58 -7.08
C PHE A 118 11.04 2.39 -7.38
N GLN A 119 10.56 2.96 -8.48
CA GLN A 119 9.20 2.73 -8.95
C GLN A 119 8.98 1.24 -9.26
N TYR A 120 9.89 0.63 -10.01
CA TYR A 120 9.81 -0.80 -10.32
C TYR A 120 9.89 -1.70 -9.07
N GLN A 121 10.67 -1.32 -8.07
CA GLN A 121 10.68 -1.98 -6.76
C GLN A 121 9.28 -2.03 -6.13
N SER A 122 8.55 -0.92 -6.17
CA SER A 122 7.19 -0.84 -5.65
C SER A 122 6.22 -1.74 -6.44
N ASP A 123 6.38 -1.80 -7.76
CA ASP A 123 5.60 -2.68 -8.62
C ASP A 123 5.86 -4.16 -8.32
N LEU A 124 7.11 -4.54 -8.10
CA LEU A 124 7.49 -5.90 -7.70
C LEU A 124 6.87 -6.31 -6.36
N GLN A 125 6.90 -5.41 -5.37
CA GLN A 125 6.30 -5.65 -4.07
C GLN A 125 4.79 -5.87 -4.18
N GLN A 126 4.10 -4.98 -4.89
CA GLN A 126 2.66 -5.08 -5.09
C GLN A 126 2.29 -6.34 -5.88
N GLN A 127 3.02 -6.64 -6.95
CA GLN A 127 2.78 -7.82 -7.77
C GLN A 127 2.97 -9.12 -6.99
N GLY A 128 4.00 -9.18 -6.14
CA GLY A 128 4.33 -10.35 -5.32
C GLY A 128 3.36 -10.57 -4.17
N ASN A 129 2.99 -9.50 -3.45
CA ASN A 129 2.20 -9.60 -2.23
C ASN A 129 0.68 -9.49 -2.48
N GLU A 130 0.26 -8.67 -3.45
CA GLU A 130 -1.14 -8.32 -3.68
C GLU A 130 -1.65 -8.73 -5.08
N GLY A 131 -0.75 -8.84 -6.06
CA GLY A 131 -1.06 -9.07 -7.46
C GLY A 131 -1.14 -10.55 -7.86
N PHE A 132 -0.95 -10.82 -9.15
CA PHE A 132 -1.09 -12.17 -9.73
C PHE A 132 -0.14 -13.23 -9.17
N MET A 133 0.98 -12.82 -8.60
CA MET A 133 1.95 -13.74 -7.99
C MET A 133 1.54 -14.16 -6.58
N SER A 134 0.59 -13.45 -5.96
CA SER A 134 0.07 -13.79 -4.64
C SER A 134 -1.05 -14.85 -4.74
N PRO A 135 -0.92 -15.99 -4.07
CA PRO A 135 -1.96 -17.01 -4.08
C PRO A 135 -3.25 -16.57 -3.38
N THR A 136 -3.21 -15.49 -2.61
CA THR A 136 -4.37 -14.95 -1.88
C THR A 136 -5.01 -13.72 -2.54
N ALA A 137 -4.44 -13.18 -3.61
CA ALA A 137 -4.92 -11.95 -4.25
C ALA A 137 -6.39 -12.02 -4.64
N LYS A 138 -6.80 -13.12 -5.28
CA LYS A 138 -8.21 -13.32 -5.65
C LYS A 138 -9.15 -13.33 -4.42
N ALA A 139 -8.75 -14.00 -3.35
CA ALA A 139 -9.56 -14.07 -2.14
C ALA A 139 -9.69 -12.70 -1.45
N ARG A 140 -8.63 -11.89 -1.50
CA ARG A 140 -8.59 -10.55 -0.91
C ARG A 140 -9.43 -9.54 -1.69
N GLY A 141 -9.39 -9.58 -3.02
CA GLY A 141 -10.10 -8.60 -3.86
C GLY A 141 -11.56 -8.96 -4.20
N LEU A 142 -11.87 -10.26 -4.30
CA LEU A 142 -13.16 -10.72 -4.82
C LEU A 142 -14.35 -10.24 -3.99
N GLY A 143 -14.27 -10.31 -2.67
CA GLY A 143 -15.34 -9.91 -1.76
C GLY A 143 -15.69 -8.43 -1.91
N TRP A 144 -14.67 -7.58 -2.04
CA TRP A 144 -14.84 -6.15 -2.26
C TRP A 144 -15.54 -5.85 -3.60
N VAL A 145 -15.08 -6.47 -4.68
CA VAL A 145 -15.69 -6.30 -6.02
C VAL A 145 -17.15 -6.75 -6.03
N GLN A 146 -17.46 -7.87 -5.37
CA GLN A 146 -18.83 -8.38 -5.26
C GLN A 146 -19.74 -7.41 -4.50
N GLU A 147 -19.25 -6.85 -3.38
CA GLU A 147 -20.01 -5.87 -2.60
C GLU A 147 -20.21 -4.58 -3.39
N PHE A 148 -19.17 -4.06 -4.03
CA PHE A 148 -19.27 -2.88 -4.91
C PHE A 148 -20.34 -3.06 -6.00
N LEU A 149 -20.26 -4.17 -6.75
CA LEU A 149 -21.23 -4.47 -7.80
C LEU A 149 -22.66 -4.57 -7.26
N ARG A 150 -22.85 -5.21 -6.10
CA ARG A 150 -24.16 -5.29 -5.45
C ARG A 150 -24.72 -3.92 -5.09
N ARG A 151 -23.91 -3.03 -4.54
CA ARG A 151 -24.31 -1.66 -4.17
C ARG A 151 -24.70 -0.84 -5.41
N VAL A 152 -23.85 -0.88 -6.44
CA VAL A 152 -24.07 -0.11 -7.68
C VAL A 152 -25.27 -0.63 -8.49
N THR A 153 -25.39 -1.95 -8.63
CA THR A 153 -26.46 -2.55 -9.45
C THR A 153 -27.75 -2.75 -8.70
N LYS A 154 -27.75 -2.67 -7.36
CA LYS A 154 -28.86 -3.01 -6.45
C LYS A 154 -29.42 -4.43 -6.67
N LYS A 155 -28.59 -5.33 -7.22
CA LYS A 155 -28.95 -6.72 -7.49
C LYS A 155 -28.23 -7.66 -6.53
N PRO A 156 -28.89 -8.71 -6.01
CA PRO A 156 -28.18 -9.72 -5.20
C PRO A 156 -27.15 -10.44 -6.07
N PHE A 157 -25.93 -10.61 -5.55
CA PHE A 157 -24.90 -11.36 -6.23
C PHE A 157 -25.07 -12.86 -6.00
N LYS A 158 -25.13 -13.66 -7.07
CA LYS A 158 -25.21 -15.13 -7.02
C LYS A 158 -23.81 -15.73 -7.17
N GLY A 159 -22.97 -15.59 -6.16
CA GLY A 159 -21.62 -16.15 -6.16
C GLY A 159 -21.23 -16.68 -4.78
N PRO A 160 -20.08 -17.33 -4.65
CA PRO A 160 -19.58 -17.70 -3.34
C PRO A 160 -19.35 -16.42 -2.54
N VAL A 161 -20.20 -16.24 -1.54
CA VAL A 161 -20.15 -15.06 -0.65
C VAL A 161 -18.94 -15.24 0.26
N ALA A 162 -18.05 -14.28 0.29
CA ALA A 162 -16.90 -14.27 1.19
C ALA A 162 -17.33 -14.22 2.68
N SER A 163 -18.57 -13.79 2.97
CA SER A 163 -19.16 -13.94 4.31
C SER A 163 -20.68 -14.14 4.22
N LYS A 164 -21.19 -15.09 4.98
CA LYS A 164 -22.63 -15.33 5.14
C LYS A 164 -23.34 -14.29 6.04
N ASN A 165 -22.61 -13.34 6.62
CA ASN A 165 -23.09 -12.51 7.73
C ASN A 165 -23.10 -11.00 7.42
N MET A 166 -23.16 -10.57 6.16
CA MET A 166 -23.48 -9.17 5.89
C MET A 166 -25.00 -9.00 5.75
N THR A 167 -25.64 -8.77 6.86
CA THR A 167 -26.95 -8.13 6.92
C THR A 167 -26.75 -6.61 6.74
N ILE A 168 -27.46 -6.06 5.78
CA ILE A 168 -27.58 -4.61 5.55
C ILE A 168 -28.72 -4.11 6.42
#